data_d2661033e6b0edf421c377446663998a
#
_entry.id   d2661033e6b0edf421c377446663998a
#
_cell.length_a   1.000
_cell.length_b   1.000
_cell.length_c   1.000
_cell.angle_alpha   90.00
_cell.angle_beta   90.00
_cell.angle_gamma   90.00
#
_symmetry.space_group_name_H-M   'P 1'
#
loop_
_entity.id
_entity.type
_entity.pdbx_description
1 polymer ?
#
loop_
_entity_poly.entity_id
_entity_poly.type
_entity_poly.pdbx_seq_one_letter_code
_entity_poly.pdbx_strand_id
1 'polypeptide(L)'
;MGLNYPLDIDAWAAWQKKQNALRWAKTEAAGFFRRNRGNTQQGPASGRLYVRGSVPRVLIVLDSFSPTSCSALLEPLKYLSIIGLAIWCPNTNGTPAALAEYLTDEWEERSLSATELTKTLPGVRIVLSLGHYLQLGRAAYQYAHTVGAEYWVVQHGLLVPAAPPLPVGCTLLAFSDADAEFWMSGRRDVRAFTVGSQLLYNANQKSLGVPVESSGAPIFLGQMHGAELPRSSYVNVSYRFIKK
;
A
#
# COMPACT_ATOMS: atom_id res chain seq x y z
N MET A 1 18.85 13.13 -3.23
CA MET A 1 18.81 11.71 -3.65
C MET A 1 17.35 11.34 -3.75
N GLY A 2 16.91 10.51 -4.69
CA GLY A 2 15.49 10.25 -4.91
C GLY A 2 15.25 8.94 -5.65
N LEU A 3 14.06 8.79 -6.23
CA LEU A 3 13.65 7.59 -6.96
C LEU A 3 14.35 7.46 -8.30
N ASN A 4 14.55 6.21 -8.75
CA ASN A 4 15.04 5.92 -10.10
C ASN A 4 14.02 6.29 -11.19
N TYR A 5 12.73 6.19 -10.87
CA TYR A 5 11.59 6.47 -11.75
C TYR A 5 10.59 7.37 -11.04
N PRO A 6 10.85 8.69 -10.90
CA PRO A 6 10.03 9.55 -10.05
C PRO A 6 8.66 9.91 -10.64
N LEU A 7 8.48 9.79 -11.96
CA LEU A 7 7.27 10.22 -12.66
C LEU A 7 6.57 9.10 -13.45
N ASP A 8 7.31 8.07 -13.87
CA ASP A 8 6.84 7.11 -14.86
C ASP A 8 6.59 5.75 -14.23
N ILE A 9 5.31 5.46 -13.92
CA ILE A 9 4.89 4.18 -13.37
C ILE A 9 5.06 3.03 -14.36
N ASP A 10 4.96 3.29 -15.66
CA ASP A 10 5.08 2.24 -16.67
C ASP A 10 6.55 1.87 -16.90
N ALA A 11 7.46 2.86 -16.91
CA ALA A 11 8.89 2.59 -16.91
C ALA A 11 9.34 1.84 -15.65
N TRP A 12 8.80 2.23 -14.48
CA TRP A 12 9.05 1.50 -13.23
C TRP A 12 8.53 0.05 -13.31
N ALA A 13 7.31 -0.16 -13.79
CA ALA A 13 6.73 -1.50 -13.94
C ALA A 13 7.50 -2.35 -14.94
N ALA A 14 7.95 -1.77 -16.06
CA ALA A 14 8.79 -2.46 -17.04
C ALA A 14 10.14 -2.86 -16.45
N TRP A 15 10.78 -1.97 -15.68
CA TRP A 15 11.99 -2.27 -14.95
C TRP A 15 11.78 -3.41 -13.94
N GLN A 16 10.72 -3.34 -13.13
CA GLN A 16 10.39 -4.37 -12.15
C GLN A 16 10.16 -5.74 -12.82
N LYS A 17 9.45 -5.76 -13.95
CA LYS A 17 9.23 -6.96 -14.76
C LYS A 17 10.56 -7.56 -15.22
N LYS A 18 11.49 -6.73 -15.70
CA LYS A 18 12.80 -7.18 -16.15
C LYS A 18 13.64 -7.77 -15.01
N GLN A 19 13.64 -7.15 -13.83
CA GLN A 19 14.37 -7.66 -12.65
C GLN A 19 13.83 -9.01 -12.16
N ASN A 20 12.54 -9.28 -12.35
CA ASN A 20 11.84 -10.48 -11.90
C ASN A 20 11.43 -11.40 -13.05
N ALA A 21 12.16 -11.41 -14.17
CA ALA A 21 11.77 -12.10 -15.40
C ALA A 21 11.37 -13.58 -15.18
N LEU A 22 12.10 -14.33 -14.35
CA LEU A 22 11.78 -15.73 -14.02
C LEU A 22 10.48 -15.88 -13.24
N ARG A 23 10.20 -14.95 -12.31
CA ARG A 23 8.95 -14.93 -11.54
C ARG A 23 7.78 -14.56 -12.43
N TRP A 24 7.96 -13.58 -13.30
CA TRP A 24 6.98 -13.16 -14.29
C TRP A 24 6.65 -14.27 -15.29
N ALA A 25 7.66 -14.96 -15.82
CA ALA A 25 7.48 -16.11 -16.72
C ALA A 25 6.65 -17.21 -16.07
N LYS A 26 6.89 -17.53 -14.79
CA LYS A 26 6.07 -18.48 -14.02
C LYS A 26 4.64 -18.00 -13.83
N THR A 27 4.44 -16.71 -13.56
CA THR A 27 3.10 -16.12 -13.35
C THR A 27 2.32 -16.06 -14.66
N GLU A 28 2.97 -15.70 -15.76
CA GLU A 28 2.35 -15.70 -17.11
C GLU A 28 2.01 -17.11 -17.57
N ALA A 29 2.90 -18.09 -17.35
CA ALA A 29 2.61 -19.50 -17.65
C ALA A 29 1.42 -20.01 -16.82
N ALA A 30 1.38 -19.72 -15.52
CA ALA A 30 0.25 -20.06 -14.66
C ALA A 30 -1.04 -19.35 -15.10
N GLY A 31 -0.95 -18.10 -15.56
CA GLY A 31 -2.06 -17.33 -16.12
C GLY A 31 -2.57 -17.93 -17.44
N PHE A 32 -1.67 -18.39 -18.33
CA PHE A 32 -2.01 -19.08 -19.56
C PHE A 32 -2.74 -20.40 -19.30
N PHE A 33 -2.26 -21.20 -18.35
CA PHE A 33 -2.94 -22.43 -17.94
C PHE A 33 -4.30 -22.19 -17.31
N ARG A 34 -4.47 -21.08 -16.54
CA ARG A 34 -5.78 -20.68 -16.00
C ARG A 34 -6.76 -20.20 -17.09
N ARG A 35 -6.27 -19.45 -18.09
CA ARG A 35 -7.09 -19.02 -19.24
C ARG A 35 -7.61 -20.20 -20.05
N ASN A 36 -6.78 -21.21 -20.29
CA ASN A 36 -7.18 -22.43 -20.99
C ASN A 36 -8.18 -23.30 -20.20
N ARG A 37 -8.33 -23.08 -18.90
CA ARG A 37 -9.36 -23.74 -18.06
C ARG A 37 -10.67 -22.93 -17.96
N GLY A 38 -10.91 -21.97 -18.83
CA GLY A 38 -12.18 -21.22 -18.88
C GLY A 38 -12.34 -20.15 -17.79
N ASN A 39 -11.31 -19.84 -17.02
CA ASN A 39 -11.37 -18.83 -15.97
C ASN A 39 -10.69 -17.53 -16.44
N THR A 40 -11.23 -16.96 -17.55
CA THR A 40 -10.80 -15.66 -18.07
C THR A 40 -11.58 -14.56 -17.39
N GLN A 41 -10.99 -13.87 -16.44
CA GLN A 41 -11.42 -12.52 -16.15
C GLN A 41 -10.20 -11.60 -15.94
N GLN A 42 -9.73 -10.99 -17.04
CA GLN A 42 -9.25 -9.62 -17.00
C GLN A 42 -10.48 -8.71 -17.03
N GLY A 43 -11.37 -8.89 -16.07
CA GLY A 43 -12.44 -7.95 -15.80
C GLY A 43 -11.88 -6.72 -15.07
N PRO A 44 -12.68 -5.64 -14.97
CA PRO A 44 -12.31 -4.48 -14.15
C PRO A 44 -11.96 -4.96 -12.75
N ALA A 45 -11.03 -4.24 -12.09
CA ALA A 45 -10.67 -4.52 -10.71
C ALA A 45 -11.94 -4.68 -9.87
N SER A 46 -12.05 -5.78 -9.13
CA SER A 46 -13.21 -6.07 -8.30
C SER A 46 -12.77 -6.40 -6.89
N GLY A 47 -13.58 -6.05 -5.91
CA GLY A 47 -13.26 -6.23 -4.50
C GLY A 47 -14.52 -6.23 -3.63
N ARG A 48 -14.32 -6.43 -2.34
CA ARG A 48 -15.35 -6.22 -1.33
C ARG A 48 -15.31 -4.79 -0.84
N LEU A 49 -16.48 -4.21 -0.72
CA LEU A 49 -16.69 -2.89 -0.16
C LEU A 49 -17.42 -3.05 1.17
N TYR A 50 -16.86 -2.48 2.21
CA TYR A 50 -17.48 -2.30 3.52
C TYR A 50 -17.79 -0.83 3.69
N VAL A 51 -19.03 -0.50 4.08
CA VAL A 51 -19.50 0.89 4.22
C VAL A 51 -20.04 1.09 5.62
N ARG A 52 -19.63 2.16 6.28
CA ARG A 52 -20.16 2.64 7.55
C ARG A 52 -20.73 4.04 7.36
N GLY A 53 -21.98 4.20 7.74
CA GLY A 53 -22.73 5.46 7.58
C GLY A 53 -23.30 5.66 6.17
N SER A 54 -24.28 6.54 6.07
CA SER A 54 -25.07 6.74 4.84
C SER A 54 -24.32 7.42 3.69
N VAL A 55 -23.33 8.27 4.00
CA VAL A 55 -22.57 9.05 3.01
C VAL A 55 -21.07 8.99 3.33
N PRO A 56 -20.36 7.96 2.86
CA PRO A 56 -18.92 7.86 3.07
C PRO A 56 -18.18 9.05 2.47
N ARG A 57 -17.32 9.68 3.26
CA ARG A 57 -16.44 10.78 2.85
C ARG A 57 -15.02 10.33 2.61
N VAL A 58 -14.62 9.21 3.20
CA VAL A 58 -13.29 8.63 3.09
C VAL A 58 -13.44 7.21 2.56
N LEU A 59 -12.65 6.87 1.54
CA LEU A 59 -12.48 5.52 1.03
C LEU A 59 -11.05 5.04 1.33
N ILE A 60 -10.92 3.99 2.12
CA ILE A 60 -9.65 3.29 2.34
C ILE A 60 -9.56 2.13 1.35
N VAL A 61 -8.41 2.01 0.67
CA VAL A 61 -8.18 0.97 -0.33
C VAL A 61 -7.02 0.08 0.10
N LEU A 62 -7.33 -1.18 0.30
CA LEU A 62 -6.36 -2.23 0.63
C LEU A 62 -6.14 -3.10 -0.61
N ASP A 63 -4.91 -3.21 -1.09
CA ASP A 63 -4.56 -4.19 -2.13
C ASP A 63 -4.14 -5.54 -1.57
N SER A 64 -3.88 -5.62 -0.26
CA SER A 64 -3.55 -6.85 0.46
C SER A 64 -3.83 -6.70 1.96
N PHE A 65 -3.93 -7.83 2.65
CA PHE A 65 -4.05 -7.89 4.11
C PHE A 65 -2.70 -8.16 4.80
N SER A 66 -1.61 -7.65 4.22
CA SER A 66 -0.31 -7.75 4.87
C SER A 66 -0.29 -6.95 6.18
N PRO A 67 0.49 -7.38 7.19
CA PRO A 67 0.58 -6.64 8.46
C PRO A 67 0.95 -5.17 8.27
N THR A 68 1.84 -4.86 7.32
CA THR A 68 2.24 -3.48 7.02
C THR A 68 1.12 -2.65 6.40
N SER A 69 0.31 -3.27 5.50
CA SER A 69 -0.85 -2.60 4.90
C SER A 69 -1.92 -2.30 5.94
N CYS A 70 -2.25 -3.28 6.78
CA CYS A 70 -3.25 -3.11 7.85
C CYS A 70 -2.78 -2.09 8.89
N SER A 71 -1.52 -2.16 9.32
CA SER A 71 -0.97 -1.19 10.27
C SER A 71 -0.99 0.24 9.73
N ALA A 72 -0.65 0.44 8.46
CA ALA A 72 -0.61 1.77 7.87
C ALA A 72 -2.00 2.37 7.62
N LEU A 73 -2.99 1.56 7.23
CA LEU A 73 -4.28 2.05 6.76
C LEU A 73 -5.44 1.85 7.76
N LEU A 74 -5.40 0.79 8.57
CA LEU A 74 -6.50 0.45 9.47
C LEU A 74 -6.24 0.81 10.93
N GLU A 75 -5.02 0.60 11.42
CA GLU A 75 -4.69 0.92 12.82
C GLU A 75 -5.04 2.37 13.21
N PRO A 76 -4.80 3.40 12.37
CA PRO A 76 -5.18 4.77 12.71
C PRO A 76 -6.68 4.95 12.95
N LEU A 77 -7.55 4.06 12.40
CA LEU A 77 -9.00 4.13 12.60
C LEU A 77 -9.42 3.98 14.05
N LYS A 78 -8.60 3.32 14.88
CA LYS A 78 -8.83 3.17 16.32
C LYS A 78 -8.83 4.51 17.07
N TYR A 79 -8.19 5.52 16.47
CA TYR A 79 -8.01 6.85 17.06
C TYR A 79 -8.87 7.92 16.38
N LEU A 80 -9.59 7.56 15.31
CA LEU A 80 -10.35 8.51 14.50
C LEU A 80 -11.85 8.22 14.57
N SER A 81 -12.61 9.19 15.08
CA SER A 81 -14.09 9.15 15.07
C SER A 81 -14.64 9.58 13.71
N ILE A 82 -14.35 8.82 12.66
CA ILE A 82 -14.86 9.12 11.32
C ILE A 82 -16.24 8.50 11.15
N ILE A 83 -17.26 9.35 10.96
CA ILE A 83 -18.61 8.96 10.61
C ILE A 83 -18.67 8.68 9.15
N GLY A 84 -18.88 8.06 8.35
CA GLY A 84 -18.92 7.97 6.88
C GLY A 84 -17.59 7.52 6.29
N LEU A 85 -17.31 6.23 6.45
CA LEU A 85 -16.10 5.56 6.01
C LEU A 85 -16.46 4.37 5.10
N ALA A 86 -15.67 4.17 4.05
CA ALA A 86 -15.72 2.96 3.25
C ALA A 86 -14.33 2.29 3.18
N ILE A 87 -14.30 0.96 3.14
CA ILE A 87 -13.09 0.17 2.94
C ILE A 87 -13.30 -0.70 1.71
N TRP A 88 -12.43 -0.58 0.71
CA TRP A 88 -12.43 -1.43 -0.47
C TRP A 88 -11.18 -2.31 -0.50
N CYS A 89 -11.36 -3.62 -0.60
CA CYS A 89 -10.30 -4.59 -0.45
C CYS A 89 -10.48 -5.80 -1.38
N PRO A 90 -9.47 -6.67 -1.53
CA PRO A 90 -9.57 -7.86 -2.39
C PRO A 90 -10.73 -8.77 -1.99
N ASN A 91 -11.33 -9.45 -2.98
CA ASN A 91 -12.30 -10.50 -2.73
C ASN A 91 -11.67 -11.68 -2.00
N THR A 92 -12.31 -12.10 -0.92
CA THR A 92 -11.92 -13.28 -0.11
C THR A 92 -13.13 -14.14 0.20
N ASN A 93 -12.92 -15.38 0.57
CA ASN A 93 -13.98 -16.22 1.11
C ASN A 93 -14.20 -15.85 2.59
N GLY A 94 -15.28 -15.12 2.87
CA GLY A 94 -15.57 -14.58 4.20
C GLY A 94 -14.82 -13.29 4.54
N THR A 95 -15.11 -12.71 5.71
CA THR A 95 -14.44 -11.50 6.20
C THR A 95 -13.01 -11.84 6.61
N PRO A 96 -12.00 -11.15 6.07
CA PRO A 96 -10.61 -11.39 6.46
C PRO A 96 -10.40 -11.14 7.95
N ALA A 97 -9.67 -12.04 8.63
CA ALA A 97 -9.38 -11.88 10.05
C ALA A 97 -8.71 -10.51 10.37
N ALA A 98 -7.88 -10.03 9.46
CA ALA A 98 -7.24 -8.72 9.59
C ALA A 98 -8.21 -7.52 9.55
N LEU A 99 -9.43 -7.70 9.03
CA LEU A 99 -10.48 -6.67 9.06
C LEU A 99 -11.47 -6.88 10.20
N ALA A 100 -11.62 -8.09 10.71
CA ALA A 100 -12.66 -8.44 11.68
C ALA A 100 -12.64 -7.56 12.93
N GLU A 101 -11.44 -7.13 13.39
CA GLU A 101 -11.30 -6.25 14.55
C GLU A 101 -11.72 -4.78 14.30
N TYR A 102 -11.85 -4.38 13.02
CA TYR A 102 -12.25 -3.02 12.62
C TYR A 102 -13.70 -2.95 12.14
N LEU A 103 -14.27 -4.10 11.79
CA LEU A 103 -15.64 -4.19 11.30
C LEU A 103 -16.58 -4.57 12.45
N THR A 104 -17.41 -3.64 12.84
CA THR A 104 -18.51 -3.84 13.80
C THR A 104 -19.82 -4.14 13.06
N ASP A 105 -20.92 -4.38 13.79
CA ASP A 105 -22.25 -4.64 13.20
C ASP A 105 -22.81 -3.47 12.38
N GLU A 106 -22.19 -2.29 12.45
CA GLU A 106 -22.59 -1.09 11.71
C GLU A 106 -22.11 -1.05 10.25
N TRP A 107 -21.35 -2.05 9.80
CA TRP A 107 -20.82 -2.08 8.46
C TRP A 107 -21.69 -2.89 7.50
N GLU A 108 -22.04 -2.29 6.38
CA GLU A 108 -22.65 -2.99 5.25
C GLU A 108 -21.58 -3.56 4.32
N GLU A 109 -21.71 -4.83 3.95
CA GLU A 109 -20.82 -5.49 3.00
C GLU A 109 -21.46 -5.60 1.62
N ARG A 110 -20.70 -5.30 0.56
CA ARG A 110 -21.10 -5.44 -0.84
C ARG A 110 -19.92 -5.94 -1.68
N SER A 111 -20.18 -6.76 -2.69
CA SER A 111 -19.21 -7.06 -3.75
C SER A 111 -19.31 -5.97 -4.81
N LEU A 112 -18.18 -5.40 -5.23
CA LEU A 112 -18.17 -4.24 -6.11
C LEU A 112 -17.02 -4.29 -7.12
N SER A 113 -17.32 -3.95 -8.36
CA SER A 113 -16.30 -3.68 -9.38
C SER A 113 -15.87 -2.21 -9.37
N ALA A 114 -14.68 -1.93 -9.90
CA ALA A 114 -14.17 -0.56 -10.00
C ALA A 114 -15.11 0.37 -10.80
N THR A 115 -15.82 -0.16 -11.79
CA THR A 115 -16.75 0.61 -12.62
C THR A 115 -18.00 1.07 -11.86
N GLU A 116 -18.33 0.39 -10.78
CA GLU A 116 -19.51 0.70 -9.96
C GLU A 116 -19.19 1.69 -8.81
N LEU A 117 -17.90 1.90 -8.49
CA LEU A 117 -17.48 2.79 -7.40
C LEU A 117 -18.10 4.19 -7.52
N THR A 118 -18.08 4.79 -8.70
CA THR A 118 -18.59 6.14 -8.94
C THR A 118 -20.08 6.28 -8.63
N LYS A 119 -20.86 5.24 -8.94
CA LYS A 119 -22.31 5.22 -8.64
C LYS A 119 -22.57 4.93 -7.17
N THR A 120 -21.76 4.07 -6.56
CA THR A 120 -21.96 3.61 -5.19
C THR A 120 -21.46 4.62 -4.15
N LEU A 121 -20.37 5.32 -4.45
CA LEU A 121 -19.70 6.24 -3.52
C LEU A 121 -19.50 7.64 -4.13
N PRO A 122 -20.55 8.35 -4.59
CA PRO A 122 -20.40 9.64 -5.27
C PRO A 122 -19.93 10.77 -4.34
N GLY A 123 -20.04 10.57 -3.02
CA GLY A 123 -19.75 11.60 -2.00
C GLY A 123 -18.35 11.56 -1.40
N VAL A 124 -17.49 10.63 -1.82
CA VAL A 124 -16.12 10.51 -1.29
C VAL A 124 -15.31 11.76 -1.62
N ARG A 125 -14.54 12.23 -0.64
CA ARG A 125 -13.66 13.39 -0.74
C ARG A 125 -12.18 13.00 -0.66
N ILE A 126 -11.88 11.91 0.02
CA ILE A 126 -10.51 11.42 0.22
C ILE A 126 -10.48 9.94 -0.09
N VAL A 127 -9.53 9.53 -0.91
CA VAL A 127 -9.19 8.12 -1.16
C VAL A 127 -7.82 7.86 -0.57
N LEU A 128 -7.73 6.97 0.40
CA LEU A 128 -6.50 6.57 1.09
C LEU A 128 -6.01 5.22 0.56
N SER A 129 -4.75 5.12 0.17
CA SER A 129 -4.14 3.86 -0.29
C SER A 129 -2.63 3.82 -0.06
N LEU A 130 -1.99 2.71 -0.38
CA LEU A 130 -0.52 2.59 -0.38
C LEU A 130 0.12 3.02 -1.71
N GLY A 131 -0.69 3.46 -2.69
CA GLY A 131 -0.24 3.91 -4.00
C GLY A 131 -1.03 3.28 -5.15
N HIS A 132 -0.74 3.72 -6.37
CA HIS A 132 -1.47 3.34 -7.60
C HIS A 132 -0.76 2.25 -8.42
N TYR A 133 0.26 1.61 -7.87
CA TYR A 133 1.04 0.57 -8.56
C TYR A 133 0.41 -0.83 -8.47
N LEU A 134 -0.58 -1.03 -7.58
CA LEU A 134 -1.36 -2.25 -7.45
C LEU A 134 -2.76 -2.09 -8.06
N GLN A 135 -3.48 -3.18 -8.25
CA GLN A 135 -4.70 -3.21 -9.04
C GLN A 135 -5.83 -2.36 -8.46
N LEU A 136 -6.16 -2.53 -7.16
CA LEU A 136 -7.23 -1.76 -6.53
C LEU A 136 -6.80 -0.30 -6.33
N GLY A 137 -5.55 -0.06 -5.92
CA GLY A 137 -5.01 1.29 -5.79
C GLY A 137 -5.03 2.07 -7.10
N ARG A 138 -4.71 1.43 -8.24
CA ARG A 138 -4.82 2.04 -9.57
C ARG A 138 -6.26 2.40 -9.92
N ALA A 139 -7.18 1.47 -9.72
CA ALA A 139 -8.60 1.71 -9.99
C ALA A 139 -9.19 2.79 -9.09
N ALA A 140 -8.77 2.83 -7.82
CA ALA A 140 -9.17 3.85 -6.87
C ALA A 140 -8.59 5.24 -7.21
N TYR A 141 -7.38 5.30 -7.78
CA TYR A 141 -6.82 6.55 -8.28
C TYR A 141 -7.65 7.11 -9.46
N GLN A 142 -8.04 6.25 -10.41
CA GLN A 142 -8.94 6.64 -11.52
C GLN A 142 -10.31 7.08 -11.00
N TYR A 143 -10.87 6.35 -10.04
CA TYR A 143 -12.11 6.72 -9.40
C TYR A 143 -12.02 8.10 -8.70
N ALA A 144 -10.95 8.36 -7.94
CA ALA A 144 -10.74 9.64 -7.26
C ALA A 144 -10.76 10.80 -8.26
N HIS A 145 -10.07 10.66 -9.39
CA HIS A 145 -10.13 11.65 -10.48
C HIS A 145 -11.54 11.86 -11.03
N THR A 146 -12.30 10.79 -11.20
CA THR A 146 -13.66 10.85 -11.77
C THR A 146 -14.63 11.60 -10.86
N VAL A 147 -14.51 11.44 -9.53
CA VAL A 147 -15.41 12.09 -8.57
C VAL A 147 -14.85 13.40 -7.98
N GLY A 148 -13.65 13.81 -8.39
CA GLY A 148 -12.99 15.00 -7.87
C GLY A 148 -12.52 14.86 -6.41
N ALA A 149 -12.21 13.63 -5.97
CA ALA A 149 -11.66 13.36 -4.65
C ALA A 149 -10.14 13.50 -4.63
N GLU A 150 -9.59 13.87 -3.48
CA GLU A 150 -8.16 13.84 -3.24
C GLU A 150 -7.67 12.40 -3.12
N TYR A 151 -6.53 12.09 -3.73
CA TYR A 151 -5.88 10.77 -3.58
C TYR A 151 -4.68 10.89 -2.66
N TRP A 152 -4.72 10.15 -1.56
CA TRP A 152 -3.72 10.18 -0.51
C TRP A 152 -2.95 8.87 -0.47
N VAL A 153 -1.63 8.96 -0.47
CA VAL A 153 -0.72 7.81 -0.39
C VAL A 153 -0.10 7.74 1.00
N VAL A 154 -0.21 6.59 1.65
CA VAL A 154 0.36 6.36 2.98
C VAL A 154 1.66 5.58 2.83
N GLN A 155 2.74 6.08 3.38
CA GLN A 155 3.98 5.32 3.49
C GLN A 155 3.77 4.13 4.44
N HIS A 156 4.21 2.95 4.04
CA HIS A 156 4.00 1.70 4.79
C HIS A 156 5.28 0.89 4.99
N GLY A 157 6.41 1.38 4.51
CA GLY A 157 7.72 0.73 4.62
C GLY A 157 8.85 1.70 4.35
N LEU A 158 10.08 1.23 4.51
CA LEU A 158 11.27 1.99 4.18
C LEU A 158 11.37 2.22 2.66
N LEU A 159 11.81 3.40 2.28
CA LEU A 159 11.97 3.78 0.88
C LEU A 159 13.33 3.35 0.34
N VAL A 160 13.33 2.92 -0.91
CA VAL A 160 14.52 2.59 -1.70
C VAL A 160 14.44 3.33 -3.04
N PRO A 161 15.56 3.57 -3.74
CA PRO A 161 15.55 4.24 -5.06
C PRO A 161 14.66 3.56 -6.10
N ALA A 162 14.36 2.29 -5.92
CA ALA A 162 13.49 1.48 -6.77
C ALA A 162 12.02 1.42 -6.29
N ALA A 163 11.64 2.22 -5.29
CA ALA A 163 10.24 2.32 -4.87
C ALA A 163 9.36 2.85 -6.02
N PRO A 164 8.06 2.48 -6.05
CA PRO A 164 7.15 2.97 -7.08
C PRO A 164 6.97 4.48 -6.99
N PRO A 165 6.80 5.18 -8.13
CA PRO A 165 6.53 6.61 -8.13
C PRO A 165 5.18 6.93 -7.49
N LEU A 166 5.09 8.14 -6.95
CA LEU A 166 3.82 8.67 -6.45
C LEU A 166 2.89 9.03 -7.61
N PRO A 167 1.57 8.91 -7.47
CA PRO A 167 0.60 9.41 -8.44
C PRO A 167 0.72 10.92 -8.64
N VAL A 168 0.29 11.40 -9.79
CA VAL A 168 0.27 12.85 -10.08
C VAL A 168 -0.77 13.54 -9.19
N GLY A 169 -0.39 14.67 -8.58
CA GLY A 169 -1.28 15.49 -7.78
C GLY A 169 -1.73 14.86 -6.44
N CYS A 170 -1.10 13.78 -6.00
CA CYS A 170 -1.48 13.14 -4.74
C CYS A 170 -1.02 13.91 -3.50
N THR A 171 -1.58 13.54 -2.36
CA THR A 171 -1.08 13.90 -1.03
C THR A 171 -0.34 12.71 -0.45
N LEU A 172 0.88 12.91 0.04
CA LEU A 172 1.72 11.90 0.68
C LEU A 172 1.64 12.05 2.21
N LEU A 173 1.38 10.95 2.90
CA LEU A 173 1.56 10.82 4.34
C LEU A 173 2.86 10.05 4.58
N ALA A 174 3.94 10.77 4.92
CA ALA A 174 5.29 10.23 5.05
C ALA A 174 5.66 9.95 6.51
N PHE A 175 6.64 9.07 6.72
CA PHE A 175 7.16 8.79 8.07
C PHE A 175 7.99 9.95 8.59
N SER A 176 8.75 10.63 7.73
CA SER A 176 9.60 11.76 8.06
C SER A 176 9.70 12.75 6.90
N ASP A 177 10.20 13.95 7.17
CA ASP A 177 10.46 14.95 6.13
C ASP A 177 11.50 14.44 5.12
N ALA A 178 12.51 13.71 5.58
CA ALA A 178 13.51 13.10 4.72
C ALA A 178 12.91 12.02 3.79
N ASP A 179 11.97 11.22 4.28
CA ASP A 179 11.24 10.25 3.45
C ASP A 179 10.36 10.97 2.43
N ALA A 180 9.68 12.05 2.84
CA ALA A 180 8.85 12.85 1.96
C ALA A 180 9.69 13.45 0.81
N GLU A 181 10.80 14.11 1.14
CA GLU A 181 11.72 14.70 0.18
C GLU A 181 12.26 13.63 -0.79
N PHE A 182 12.69 12.48 -0.25
CA PHE A 182 13.19 11.38 -1.04
C PHE A 182 12.15 10.85 -2.02
N TRP A 183 10.92 10.56 -1.54
CA TRP A 183 9.87 9.96 -2.38
C TRP A 183 9.30 10.95 -3.40
N MET A 184 9.16 12.20 -3.04
CA MET A 184 8.78 13.25 -3.99
C MET A 184 9.82 13.47 -5.08
N SER A 185 11.11 13.23 -4.80
CA SER A 185 12.18 13.35 -5.81
C SER A 185 12.18 14.70 -6.53
N GLY A 186 11.93 15.80 -5.81
CA GLY A 186 11.88 17.16 -6.35
C GLY A 186 10.58 17.52 -7.08
N ARG A 187 9.56 16.68 -7.09
CA ARG A 187 8.24 16.96 -7.64
C ARG A 187 7.53 18.06 -6.85
N ARG A 188 6.79 18.93 -7.55
CA ARG A 188 6.02 20.04 -6.97
C ARG A 188 4.51 19.84 -7.01
N ASP A 189 4.05 18.81 -7.72
CA ASP A 189 2.64 18.45 -7.84
C ASP A 189 2.15 17.57 -6.67
N VAL A 190 3.06 17.11 -5.82
CA VAL A 190 2.76 16.29 -4.63
C VAL A 190 2.84 17.16 -3.38
N ARG A 191 1.80 17.13 -2.55
CA ARG A 191 1.82 17.68 -1.18
C ARG A 191 2.24 16.57 -0.23
N ALA A 192 3.03 16.88 0.80
CA ALA A 192 3.43 15.90 1.80
C ALA A 192 3.14 16.39 3.22
N PHE A 193 2.76 15.45 4.08
CA PHE A 193 2.63 15.64 5.52
C PHE A 193 3.44 14.57 6.23
N THR A 194 4.22 14.97 7.22
CA THR A 194 4.95 14.05 8.08
C THR A 194 4.04 13.58 9.22
N VAL A 195 3.70 12.30 9.23
CA VAL A 195 2.74 11.69 10.17
C VAL A 195 3.38 10.62 11.07
N GLY A 196 4.62 10.23 10.80
CA GLY A 196 5.27 9.13 11.49
C GLY A 196 4.80 7.75 11.02
N SER A 197 5.28 6.72 11.69
CA SER A 197 4.94 5.32 11.40
C SER A 197 4.10 4.71 12.51
N GLN A 198 2.88 4.27 12.18
CA GLN A 198 2.01 3.59 13.14
C GLN A 198 2.64 2.31 13.71
N LEU A 199 3.39 1.59 12.86
CA LEU A 199 4.10 0.38 13.30
C LEU A 199 5.15 0.69 14.37
N LEU A 200 5.94 1.76 14.17
CA LEU A 200 6.95 2.18 15.14
C LEU A 200 6.30 2.76 16.40
N TYR A 201 5.21 3.50 16.26
CA TYR A 201 4.43 3.97 17.40
C TYR A 201 3.94 2.80 18.26
N ASN A 202 3.33 1.79 17.66
CA ASN A 202 2.84 0.60 18.36
C ASN A 202 3.99 -0.18 19.03
N ALA A 203 5.14 -0.29 18.37
CA ALA A 203 6.31 -0.94 18.95
C ALA A 203 6.84 -0.18 20.18
N ASN A 204 6.89 1.15 20.09
CA ASN A 204 7.30 1.99 21.20
C ASN A 204 6.34 1.86 22.40
N GLN A 205 5.03 1.86 22.17
CA GLN A 205 4.04 1.67 23.25
C GLN A 205 4.22 0.33 23.98
N LYS A 206 4.58 -0.73 23.25
CA LYS A 206 4.83 -2.05 23.84
C LYS A 206 6.16 -2.10 24.62
N SER A 207 7.14 -1.28 24.26
CA SER A 207 8.46 -1.22 24.93
C SER A 207 8.49 -0.32 26.15
N LEU A 208 7.48 0.51 26.38
CA LEU A 208 7.38 1.35 27.56
C LEU A 208 7.30 0.47 28.82
N GLY A 209 8.33 0.55 29.67
CA GLY A 209 8.44 -0.22 30.90
C GLY A 209 9.32 -1.48 30.83
N VAL A 210 9.86 -1.80 29.66
CA VAL A 210 10.89 -2.85 29.57
C VAL A 210 12.27 -2.20 29.68
N PRO A 211 13.07 -2.50 30.71
CA PRO A 211 14.45 -2.01 30.79
C PRO A 211 15.24 -2.52 29.59
N VAL A 212 15.80 -1.61 28.80
CA VAL A 212 16.71 -1.98 27.72
C VAL A 212 18.08 -2.22 28.34
N GLU A 213 18.38 -3.47 28.67
CA GLU A 213 19.76 -3.87 28.94
C GLU A 213 20.54 -3.86 27.62
N SER A 214 21.33 -2.84 27.41
CA SER A 214 22.16 -2.68 26.21
C SER A 214 23.45 -3.53 26.31
N SER A 215 23.30 -4.85 26.46
CA SER A 215 24.46 -5.77 26.55
C SER A 215 24.72 -6.54 25.27
N GLY A 216 24.05 -6.23 24.17
CA GLY A 216 24.08 -7.03 22.96
C GLY A 216 24.98 -6.50 21.86
N ALA A 217 25.58 -7.41 21.10
CA ALA A 217 26.14 -7.10 19.79
C ALA A 217 25.06 -6.49 18.88
N PRO A 218 25.39 -5.56 17.98
CA PRO A 218 24.43 -4.98 17.06
C PRO A 218 23.77 -6.05 16.21
N ILE A 219 22.43 -6.06 16.18
CA ILE A 219 21.63 -7.00 15.37
C ILE A 219 21.33 -6.35 14.04
N PHE A 220 21.70 -7.00 12.94
CA PHE A 220 21.32 -6.62 11.61
C PHE A 220 20.03 -7.34 11.21
N LEU A 221 18.94 -6.57 11.03
CA LEU A 221 17.68 -7.08 10.52
C LEU A 221 17.64 -6.84 9.01
N GLY A 222 18.00 -7.86 8.22
CA GLY A 222 17.92 -7.82 6.75
C GLY A 222 16.62 -8.42 6.25
N GLN A 223 15.92 -7.70 5.36
CA GLN A 223 14.77 -8.22 4.64
C GLN A 223 15.15 -8.47 3.19
N MET A 224 15.02 -9.73 2.73
CA MET A 224 15.29 -10.07 1.33
C MET A 224 14.05 -9.81 0.48
N HIS A 225 13.94 -8.63 -0.12
CA HIS A 225 13.01 -8.33 -1.19
C HIS A 225 13.65 -8.66 -2.54
N GLY A 226 13.46 -9.89 -3.02
CA GLY A 226 13.95 -10.31 -4.33
C GLY A 226 13.33 -9.56 -5.52
N ALA A 227 12.37 -8.65 -5.25
CA ALA A 227 11.73 -7.78 -6.24
C ALA A 227 12.45 -6.46 -6.46
N GLU A 228 13.20 -5.98 -5.46
CA GLU A 228 13.73 -4.61 -5.44
C GLU A 228 15.25 -4.54 -5.64
N LEU A 229 15.96 -5.59 -5.20
CA LEU A 229 17.41 -5.67 -5.35
C LEU A 229 17.83 -7.07 -5.87
N PRO A 230 18.80 -7.16 -6.78
CA PRO A 230 19.38 -8.43 -7.15
C PRO A 230 19.94 -9.15 -5.91
N ARG A 231 19.71 -10.45 -5.79
CA ARG A 231 20.22 -11.27 -4.66
C ARG A 231 21.70 -11.04 -4.37
N SER A 232 22.50 -10.84 -5.43
CA SER A 232 23.93 -10.53 -5.33
C SER A 232 24.25 -9.22 -4.60
N SER A 233 23.40 -8.19 -4.76
CA SER A 233 23.59 -6.91 -4.08
C SER A 233 23.29 -7.00 -2.58
N TYR A 234 22.30 -7.81 -2.20
CA TYR A 234 21.92 -8.02 -0.82
C TYR A 234 22.98 -8.79 -0.04
N VAL A 235 23.49 -9.86 -0.62
CA VAL A 235 24.57 -10.67 -0.04
C VAL A 235 25.84 -9.82 0.14
N ASN A 236 26.18 -8.99 -0.83
CA ASN A 236 27.37 -8.14 -0.77
C ASN A 236 27.27 -7.03 0.29
N VAL A 237 26.10 -6.42 0.46
CA VAL A 237 25.86 -5.39 1.49
C VAL A 237 25.89 -6.03 2.88
N SER A 238 25.19 -7.14 3.08
CA SER A 238 25.18 -7.87 4.35
C SER A 238 26.57 -8.37 4.75
N TYR A 239 27.36 -8.88 3.80
CA TYR A 239 28.73 -9.36 4.05
C TYR A 239 29.71 -8.25 4.44
N ARG A 240 29.55 -7.04 3.89
CA ARG A 240 30.36 -5.87 4.27
C ARG A 240 30.03 -5.31 5.66
N PHE A 241 28.80 -5.45 6.11
CA PHE A 241 28.38 -5.02 7.45
C PHE A 241 28.82 -5.99 8.55
N ILE A 242 28.85 -7.29 8.28
CA ILE A 242 29.21 -8.33 9.25
C ILE A 242 30.74 -8.42 9.45
N LYS A 243 31.54 -7.96 8.48
CA LYS A 243 33.00 -8.01 8.54
C LYS A 243 33.69 -6.76 9.11
N LYS A 244 32.96 -5.73 9.50
CA LYS A 244 33.46 -4.55 10.23
C LYS A 244 33.13 -4.65 11.71
#